data_0868735acff2ff4bd00ea743b1685bee
#
_entry.id   0868735acff2ff4bd00ea743b1685bee
#
_cell.length_a   1.000
_cell.length_b   1.000
_cell.length_c   1.000
_cell.angle_alpha   90.00
_cell.angle_beta   90.00
_cell.angle_gamma   90.00
#
_symmetry.space_group_name_H-M   'P 1'
#
loop_
_entity.id
_entity.type
_entity.pdbx_description
1 polymer ?
#
loop_
_entity_poly.entity_id
_entity_poly.type
_entity_poly.pdbx_seq_one_letter_code
_entity_poly.pdbx_strand_id
1 'polypeptide(L)'
;MDKYVGKRLDGRYEIKEVIGVGGMAYVYKAYDSIDDRTVAVKILRDEYLANEEFTRRFKNESKAIAILSHPNIVKVYDVSFGERLQYIVMEYIDGDRKSVV
;
A
#
# COMPACT_ATOMS: atom_id res chain seq x y z
N MET A 1 -16.33 9.03 -3.96
CA MET A 1 -16.38 7.75 -3.26
C MET A 1 -15.21 6.89 -3.69
N ASP A 2 -14.56 6.24 -2.76
CA ASP A 2 -13.37 5.47 -3.07
C ASP A 2 -13.72 4.14 -3.72
N LYS A 3 -13.01 3.78 -4.78
CA LYS A 3 -13.34 2.57 -5.53
C LYS A 3 -12.79 1.28 -4.93
N TYR A 4 -11.85 1.38 -3.99
CA TYR A 4 -11.22 0.21 -3.40
C TYR A 4 -11.81 -0.21 -2.05
N VAL A 5 -12.40 0.73 -1.32
CA VAL A 5 -12.99 0.42 -0.02
C VAL A 5 -14.10 -0.62 -0.20
N GLY A 6 -14.04 -1.69 0.58
CA GLY A 6 -14.96 -2.80 0.49
C GLY A 6 -14.52 -3.93 -0.44
N LYS A 7 -13.46 -3.72 -1.21
CA LYS A 7 -12.95 -4.76 -2.11
C LYS A 7 -11.86 -5.58 -1.44
N ARG A 8 -11.64 -6.77 -1.98
CA ARG A 8 -10.58 -7.66 -1.51
C ARG A 8 -9.56 -7.83 -2.64
N LEU A 9 -8.34 -7.39 -2.39
CA LEU A 9 -7.26 -7.48 -3.37
C LEU A 9 -6.66 -8.88 -3.33
N ASP A 10 -6.53 -9.49 -4.52
CA ASP A 10 -5.96 -10.83 -4.68
C ASP A 10 -6.60 -11.88 -3.76
N GLY A 11 -7.88 -11.69 -3.43
CA GLY A 11 -8.59 -12.60 -2.55
C GLY A 11 -8.08 -12.62 -1.13
N ARG A 12 -7.22 -11.69 -0.75
CA ARG A 12 -6.53 -11.70 0.54
C ARG A 12 -6.70 -10.44 1.36
N TYR A 13 -6.49 -9.26 0.75
CA TYR A 13 -6.46 -8.00 1.49
C TYR A 13 -7.79 -7.27 1.35
N GLU A 14 -8.56 -7.27 2.41
CA GLU A 14 -9.86 -6.58 2.43
C GLU A 14 -9.66 -5.12 2.80
N ILE A 15 -9.96 -4.23 1.87
CA ILE A 15 -9.76 -2.79 2.06
C ILE A 15 -10.88 -2.22 2.91
N LYS A 16 -10.53 -1.61 4.03
CA LYS A 16 -11.49 -1.12 5.02
C LYS A 16 -11.77 0.37 4.90
N GLU A 17 -10.73 1.20 4.90
CA GLU A 17 -10.91 2.65 4.86
C GLU A 17 -9.65 3.35 4.39
N VAL A 18 -9.81 4.55 3.88
CA VAL A 18 -8.69 5.42 3.50
C VAL A 18 -8.11 6.02 4.78
N ILE A 19 -6.80 5.91 4.95
CA ILE A 19 -6.10 6.51 6.09
C ILE A 19 -5.06 7.54 5.67
N GLY A 20 -4.77 7.64 4.37
CA GLY A 20 -3.83 8.64 3.88
C GLY A 20 -4.03 8.90 2.40
N VAL A 21 -3.70 10.13 1.98
CA VAL A 21 -3.78 10.54 0.59
C VAL A 21 -2.44 11.17 0.20
N GLY A 22 -1.78 10.58 -0.78
CA GLY A 22 -0.55 11.10 -1.32
C GLY A 22 -0.71 11.62 -2.74
N GLY A 23 0.36 12.14 -3.31
CA GLY A 23 0.34 12.68 -4.66
C GLY A 23 0.01 11.66 -5.72
N MET A 24 0.54 10.45 -5.61
CA MET A 24 0.32 9.41 -6.61
C MET A 24 -0.35 8.15 -6.05
N ALA A 25 -0.57 8.06 -4.76
CA ALA A 25 -1.13 6.87 -4.14
C ALA A 25 -2.02 7.21 -2.97
N TYR A 26 -2.96 6.31 -2.68
CA TYR A 26 -3.75 6.36 -1.45
C TYR A 26 -3.27 5.26 -0.53
N VAL A 27 -3.36 5.51 0.77
CA VAL A 27 -3.03 4.51 1.78
C VAL A 27 -4.32 4.09 2.48
N TYR A 28 -4.50 2.79 2.61
CA TYR A 28 -5.70 2.21 3.19
C TYR A 28 -5.37 1.35 4.39
N LYS A 29 -6.29 1.32 5.34
CA LYS A 29 -6.30 0.30 6.37
C LYS A 29 -6.98 -0.93 5.75
N ALA A 30 -6.39 -2.09 5.92
CA ALA A 30 -6.90 -3.32 5.34
C ALA A 30 -6.72 -4.50 6.28
N TYR A 31 -7.44 -5.57 6.02
CA TYR A 31 -7.34 -6.80 6.78
C TYR A 31 -6.75 -7.90 5.90
N ASP A 32 -5.67 -8.51 6.38
CA ASP A 32 -5.02 -9.64 5.71
C ASP A 32 -5.67 -10.93 6.21
N SER A 33 -6.46 -11.56 5.35
CA SER A 33 -7.23 -12.73 5.73
C SER A 33 -6.38 -14.01 5.86
N ILE A 34 -5.17 -14.01 5.32
CA ILE A 34 -4.29 -15.17 5.44
C ILE A 34 -3.51 -15.13 6.73
N ASP A 35 -2.87 -14.00 7.03
CA ASP A 35 -2.08 -13.85 8.25
C ASP A 35 -2.90 -13.31 9.42
N ASP A 36 -4.20 -13.07 9.22
CA ASP A 36 -5.14 -12.62 10.24
C ASP A 36 -4.60 -11.41 11.02
N ARG A 37 -4.35 -10.34 10.27
CA ARG A 37 -3.85 -9.11 10.89
C ARG A 37 -4.23 -7.88 10.08
N THR A 38 -4.28 -6.73 10.76
CA THR A 38 -4.48 -5.45 10.11
C THR A 38 -3.18 -5.02 9.44
N VAL A 39 -3.29 -4.51 8.21
CA VAL A 39 -2.15 -4.01 7.46
C VAL A 39 -2.49 -2.67 6.84
N ALA A 40 -1.48 -1.96 6.37
CA ALA A 40 -1.65 -0.77 5.56
C ALA A 40 -1.37 -1.15 4.11
N VAL A 41 -2.21 -0.70 3.19
CA VAL A 41 -2.03 -0.97 1.76
C VAL A 41 -1.95 0.35 1.04
N LYS A 42 -0.83 0.58 0.35
CA LYS A 42 -0.63 1.77 -0.47
C LYS A 42 -0.91 1.38 -1.91
N ILE A 43 -1.91 2.02 -2.52
CA ILE A 43 -2.34 1.71 -3.88
C ILE A 43 -2.05 2.88 -4.80
N LEU A 44 -1.33 2.61 -5.89
CA LEU A 44 -1.07 3.62 -6.92
C LEU A 44 -2.40 4.05 -7.55
N ARG A 45 -2.59 5.35 -7.68
CA ARG A 45 -3.83 5.89 -8.26
C ARG A 45 -3.93 5.47 -9.72
N ASP A 46 -5.15 5.13 -10.15
CA ASP A 46 -5.41 4.59 -11.48
C ASP A 46 -4.91 5.51 -12.60
N GLU A 47 -5.00 6.81 -12.41
CA GLU A 47 -4.58 7.78 -13.42
C GLU A 47 -3.09 7.72 -13.71
N TYR A 48 -2.30 7.09 -12.85
CA TYR A 48 -0.85 6.97 -13.04
C TYR A 48 -0.40 5.59 -13.51
N LEU A 49 -1.32 4.64 -13.63
CA LEU A 49 -0.96 3.27 -14.05
C LEU A 49 -0.35 3.20 -15.45
N ALA A 50 -0.78 4.08 -16.34
CA ALA A 50 -0.26 4.10 -17.70
C ALA A 50 1.01 4.96 -17.84
N ASN A 51 1.45 5.59 -16.77
CA ASN A 51 2.60 6.48 -16.80
C ASN A 51 3.84 5.75 -16.26
N GLU A 52 4.80 5.46 -17.15
CA GLU A 52 5.98 4.68 -16.78
C GLU A 52 6.81 5.35 -15.70
N GLU A 53 6.88 6.68 -15.71
CA GLU A 53 7.65 7.38 -14.70
C GLU A 53 7.07 7.19 -13.30
N PHE A 54 5.74 7.29 -13.18
CA PHE A 54 5.08 7.10 -11.89
C PHE A 54 5.14 5.65 -11.42
N THR A 55 4.93 4.70 -12.32
CA THR A 55 4.98 3.28 -11.94
C THR A 55 6.40 2.88 -11.54
N ARG A 56 7.41 3.40 -12.23
CA ARG A 56 8.80 3.14 -11.87
C ARG A 56 9.14 3.76 -10.51
N ARG A 57 8.69 4.98 -10.26
CA ARG A 57 8.90 5.65 -8.99
C ARG A 57 8.23 4.89 -7.85
N PHE A 58 6.99 4.47 -8.06
CA PHE A 58 6.25 3.70 -7.07
C PHE A 58 6.98 2.41 -6.72
N LYS A 59 7.45 1.69 -7.73
CA LYS A 59 8.20 0.45 -7.54
C LYS A 59 9.54 0.69 -6.83
N ASN A 60 10.25 1.74 -7.20
CA ASN A 60 11.54 2.04 -6.60
C ASN A 60 11.41 2.45 -5.13
N GLU A 61 10.40 3.22 -4.78
CA GLU A 61 10.14 3.57 -3.39
C GLU A 61 9.83 2.32 -2.56
N SER A 62 9.08 1.40 -3.14
CA SER A 62 8.76 0.14 -2.47
C SER A 62 10.00 -0.69 -2.19
N LYS A 63 10.91 -0.77 -3.16
CA LYS A 63 12.17 -1.51 -3.00
C LYS A 63 13.04 -0.88 -1.94
N ALA A 64 13.11 0.44 -1.92
CA ALA A 64 13.93 1.16 -0.94
C ALA A 64 13.46 0.86 0.49
N ILE A 65 12.15 0.87 0.70
CA ILE A 65 11.57 0.57 2.01
C ILE A 65 11.86 -0.87 2.42
N ALA A 66 11.75 -1.80 1.49
CA ALA A 66 11.99 -3.22 1.77
C ALA A 66 13.45 -3.50 2.12
N ILE A 67 14.38 -2.74 1.53
CA ILE A 67 15.81 -2.94 1.76
C ILE A 67 16.27 -2.28 3.05
N LEU A 68 15.71 -1.14 3.40
CA LEU A 68 16.08 -0.38 4.60
C LEU A 68 15.45 -0.98 5.83
N SER A 69 16.00 -2.09 6.29
CA SER A 69 15.53 -2.77 7.49
C SER A 69 15.94 -1.97 8.73
N HIS A 70 15.18 -0.95 9.06
CA HIS A 70 15.44 -0.08 10.19
C HIS A 70 14.26 -0.16 11.16
N PRO A 71 14.51 -0.18 12.49
CA PRO A 71 13.43 -0.34 13.48
C PRO A 71 12.39 0.77 13.46
N ASN A 72 12.72 1.93 12.90
CA ASN A 72 11.79 3.05 12.81
C ASN A 72 11.11 3.14 11.45
N ILE A 73 11.34 2.18 10.56
CA ILE A 73 10.74 2.16 9.23
C ILE A 73 9.71 1.06 9.15
N VAL A 74 8.58 1.37 8.55
CA VAL A 74 7.48 0.44 8.38
C VAL A 74 7.93 -0.75 7.53
N LYS A 75 7.60 -1.96 7.99
CA LYS A 75 7.95 -3.18 7.24
C LYS A 75 7.04 -3.35 6.04
N VAL A 76 7.62 -3.77 4.93
CA VAL A 76 6.86 -4.15 3.74
C VAL A 76 6.65 -5.66 3.79
N TYR A 77 5.40 -6.08 3.71
CA TYR A 77 5.05 -7.51 3.76
C TYR A 77 4.88 -8.11 2.38
N ASP A 78 4.37 -7.33 1.44
CA ASP A 78 4.04 -7.84 0.11
C ASP A 78 3.97 -6.70 -0.89
N VAL A 79 4.14 -7.01 -2.16
CA VAL A 79 4.02 -6.04 -3.24
C VAL A 79 3.35 -6.70 -4.44
N SER A 80 2.65 -5.90 -5.24
CA SER A 80 2.04 -6.36 -6.47
C SER A 80 2.15 -5.25 -7.51
N PHE A 81 2.77 -5.53 -8.64
CA PHE A 81 3.01 -4.56 -9.70
C PHE A 81 2.40 -5.04 -11.02
N GLY A 82 1.07 -5.06 -11.07
CA GLY A 82 0.34 -5.44 -12.26
C GLY A 82 0.07 -4.27 -13.18
N GLU A 83 -0.50 -4.54 -14.35
CA GLU A 83 -0.84 -3.50 -15.30
C GLU A 83 -2.03 -2.66 -14.87
N ARG A 84 -2.97 -3.29 -14.17
CA ARG A 84 -4.22 -2.63 -13.78
C ARG A 84 -4.29 -2.27 -12.30
N LEU A 85 -3.35 -2.77 -11.53
CA LEU A 85 -3.34 -2.57 -10.08
C LEU A 85 -1.92 -2.70 -9.58
N GLN A 86 -1.45 -1.70 -8.86
CA GLN A 86 -0.16 -1.76 -8.19
C GLN A 86 -0.33 -1.36 -6.75
N TYR A 87 0.14 -2.19 -5.83
CA TYR A 87 0.02 -1.88 -4.42
C TYR A 87 1.17 -2.46 -3.60
N ILE A 88 1.32 -1.91 -2.42
CA ILE A 88 2.33 -2.34 -1.44
C ILE A 88 1.60 -2.60 -0.14
N VAL A 89 1.84 -3.76 0.45
CA VAL A 89 1.28 -4.10 1.76
C VAL A 89 2.35 -3.88 2.82
N MET A 90 2.01 -3.10 3.83
CA MET A 90 2.94 -2.66 4.86
C MET A 90 2.38 -2.89 6.24
N GLU A 91 3.27 -2.80 7.20
CA GLU A 91 2.89 -2.81 8.60
C GLU A 91 1.93 -1.65 8.88
N TYR A 92 0.84 -1.94 9.60
CA TYR A 92 -0.11 -0.93 10.03
C TYR A 92 0.33 -0.41 11.39
N ILE A 93 0.54 0.90 11.48
CA ILE A 93 0.89 1.54 12.73
C ILE A 93 -0.30 2.35 13.21
N ASP A 94 -0.83 1.97 14.38
CA ASP A 94 -2.00 2.60 14.95
C ASP A 94 -1.64 3.81 15.79
N GLY A 95 -2.62 4.66 16.04
CA GLY A 95 -2.48 5.82 16.91
C GLY A 95 -1.73 6.97 16.31
N ASP A 96 -1.00 7.71 17.14
CA ASP A 96 -0.31 8.93 16.75
C ASP A 96 0.96 8.69 15.95
N ARG A 97 1.37 7.45 15.85
CA ARG A 97 2.56 7.10 15.08
C ARG A 97 2.17 6.85 13.65
N LYS A 98 2.23 7.86 12.86
CA LYS A 98 1.94 7.70 11.45
C LYS A 98 3.14 7.15 10.73
N SER A 99 2.87 6.36 9.70
CA SER A 99 3.90 5.87 8.82
C SER A 99 4.69 7.03 8.24
N VAL A 100 6.00 6.86 8.16
CA VAL A 100 6.89 7.87 7.64
C VAL A 100 7.12 7.70 6.14
N VAL A 101 6.40 6.83 5.54
CA VAL A 101 6.57 6.51 4.12
C VAL A 101 5.83 7.48 3.23
#